data_30f3069764d0edb77daa0c02acfc6ef3
#
_entry.id   30f3069764d0edb77daa0c02acfc6ef3
#
_cell.length_a   1.000
_cell.length_b   1.000
_cell.length_c   1.000
_cell.angle_alpha   90.00
_cell.angle_beta   90.00
_cell.angle_gamma   90.00
#
_symmetry.space_group_name_H-M   'P 1'
#
loop_
_entity.id
_entity.type
_entity.pdbx_description
1 polymer ?
#
loop_
_entity_poly.entity_id
_entity_poly.type
_entity_poly.pdbx_seq_one_letter_code
_entity_poly.pdbx_strand_id
1 'polypeptide(L)'
;MRTALAMEWEKLRPVHKTSRTIALAIALAVTVSALVALAVASSASHMSSYDRLTFDSVGISLEGVNAAVLAVAAFGILSITREYATGMMAVTFLAQPGRLRVLGAKLLTHAGVAGLAGAGACVAAFAVGQTLLSTGGLATGWSAPQLPAALGGGVVYLILVCVWGIALGALVRTSAAAIIMSAFLLVVAPILVQILPGSMVQQASRWLPSQIGVQAMSAHHDPYAFAPWTGLAVLGGYVAITLIAGGFRMVRREP
;
A
#
# COMPACT_ATOMS: atom_id res chain seq x y z
N MET A 1 4.65 7.50 26.25
CA MET A 1 4.62 6.81 24.96
C MET A 1 4.44 5.29 25.13
N ARG A 2 5.12 4.63 26.05
CA ARG A 2 4.95 3.17 26.31
C ARG A 2 3.51 2.77 26.64
N THR A 3 2.80 3.53 27.47
CA THR A 3 1.39 3.29 27.82
C THR A 3 0.45 3.44 26.61
N ALA A 4 0.66 4.46 25.78
CA ALA A 4 -0.15 4.67 24.56
C ALA A 4 0.07 3.54 23.53
N LEU A 5 1.31 3.07 23.36
CA LEU A 5 1.62 1.93 22.49
C LEU A 5 0.98 0.63 23.01
N ALA A 6 1.05 0.38 24.34
CA ALA A 6 0.42 -0.79 24.94
C ALA A 6 -1.11 -0.78 24.73
N MET A 7 -1.76 0.37 24.93
CA MET A 7 -3.20 0.53 24.68
C MET A 7 -3.57 0.27 23.21
N GLU A 8 -2.82 0.82 22.26
CA GLU A 8 -3.09 0.60 20.84
C GLU A 8 -2.82 -0.85 20.42
N TRP A 9 -1.80 -1.48 21.00
CA TRP A 9 -1.52 -2.90 20.77
C TRP A 9 -2.64 -3.81 21.32
N GLU A 10 -3.18 -3.51 22.50
CA GLU A 10 -4.32 -4.25 23.07
C GLU A 10 -5.59 -4.12 22.19
N LYS A 11 -5.82 -2.96 21.56
CA LYS A 11 -6.93 -2.76 20.61
C LYS A 11 -6.79 -3.63 19.34
N LEU A 12 -5.56 -3.98 18.96
CA LEU A 12 -5.28 -4.86 17.81
C LEU A 12 -5.38 -6.36 18.17
N ARG A 13 -5.26 -6.69 19.47
CA ARG A 13 -5.33 -8.07 20.02
C ARG A 13 -6.65 -8.82 19.81
N PRO A 14 -7.84 -8.21 19.60
CA PRO A 14 -9.00 -8.98 19.16
C PRO A 14 -8.71 -9.58 17.78
N VAL A 15 -8.02 -10.71 17.80
CA VAL A 15 -7.32 -11.43 16.73
C VAL A 15 -8.16 -11.60 15.47
N HIS A 16 -9.50 -11.74 15.62
CA HIS A 16 -10.36 -12.08 14.48
C HIS A 16 -10.61 -10.93 13.48
N LYS A 17 -10.56 -9.66 13.89
CA LYS A 17 -10.85 -8.54 12.96
C LYS A 17 -9.59 -8.10 12.21
N THR A 18 -8.49 -7.94 12.91
CA THR A 18 -7.19 -7.54 12.33
C THR A 18 -6.63 -8.65 11.44
N SER A 19 -6.67 -9.91 11.91
CA SER A 19 -6.20 -11.06 11.12
C SER A 19 -7.00 -11.26 9.83
N ARG A 20 -8.31 -11.04 9.83
CA ARG A 20 -9.14 -11.12 8.62
C ARG A 20 -8.74 -10.07 7.57
N THR A 21 -8.46 -8.83 7.99
CA THR A 21 -8.04 -7.78 7.06
C THR A 21 -6.66 -8.06 6.49
N ILE A 22 -5.73 -8.54 7.32
CA ILE A 22 -4.40 -8.97 6.89
C ILE A 22 -4.50 -10.15 5.92
N ALA A 23 -5.27 -11.17 6.27
CA ALA A 23 -5.50 -12.35 5.43
C ALA A 23 -6.12 -11.95 4.08
N LEU A 24 -7.09 -11.02 4.08
CA LEU A 24 -7.68 -10.50 2.86
C LEU A 24 -6.66 -9.78 1.98
N ALA A 25 -5.82 -8.93 2.57
CA ALA A 25 -4.78 -8.23 1.82
C ALA A 25 -3.77 -9.19 1.18
N ILE A 26 -3.32 -10.20 1.94
CA ILE A 26 -2.43 -11.26 1.42
C ILE A 26 -3.13 -12.08 0.34
N ALA A 27 -4.37 -12.48 0.57
CA ALA A 27 -5.15 -13.27 -0.40
C ALA A 27 -5.35 -12.49 -1.71
N LEU A 28 -5.69 -11.19 -1.63
CA LEU A 28 -5.81 -10.35 -2.82
C LEU A 28 -4.48 -10.23 -3.56
N ALA A 29 -3.38 -9.96 -2.84
CA ALA A 29 -2.05 -9.89 -3.44
C ALA A 29 -1.70 -11.19 -4.18
N VAL A 30 -1.84 -12.33 -3.53
CA VAL A 30 -1.51 -13.63 -4.09
C VAL A 30 -2.41 -13.99 -5.27
N THR A 31 -3.72 -13.80 -5.13
CA THR A 31 -4.69 -14.17 -6.17
C THR A 31 -4.47 -13.33 -7.44
N VAL A 32 -4.32 -12.01 -7.29
CA VAL A 32 -4.12 -11.13 -8.46
C VAL A 32 -2.75 -11.38 -9.10
N SER A 33 -1.68 -11.53 -8.30
CA SER A 33 -0.38 -11.93 -8.83
C SER A 33 -0.44 -13.27 -9.59
N ALA A 34 -1.16 -14.26 -9.06
CA ALA A 34 -1.34 -15.55 -9.72
C ALA A 34 -2.07 -15.39 -11.06
N LEU A 35 -3.16 -14.63 -11.10
CA LEU A 35 -3.93 -14.40 -12.33
C LEU A 35 -3.11 -13.68 -13.40
N VAL A 36 -2.39 -12.62 -13.02
CA VAL A 36 -1.53 -11.86 -13.93
C VAL A 36 -0.39 -12.74 -14.44
N ALA A 37 0.31 -13.45 -13.55
CA ALA A 37 1.41 -14.35 -13.92
C ALA A 37 0.94 -15.48 -14.85
N LEU A 38 -0.24 -16.07 -14.59
CA LEU A 38 -0.83 -17.10 -15.44
C LEU A 38 -1.19 -16.56 -16.82
N ALA A 39 -1.81 -15.39 -16.92
CA ALA A 39 -2.16 -14.73 -18.17
C ALA A 39 -0.90 -14.43 -18.99
N VAL A 40 0.15 -13.93 -18.37
CA VAL A 40 1.43 -13.65 -19.03
C VAL A 40 2.13 -14.95 -19.45
N ALA A 41 2.19 -15.96 -18.59
CA ALA A 41 2.80 -17.24 -18.91
C ALA A 41 2.10 -17.95 -20.09
N SER A 42 0.76 -17.86 -20.18
CA SER A 42 0.00 -18.42 -21.32
C SER A 42 0.27 -17.70 -22.64
N SER A 43 0.66 -16.41 -22.60
CA SER A 43 1.02 -15.61 -23.77
C SER A 43 2.50 -15.68 -24.13
N ALA A 44 3.32 -16.38 -23.36
CA ALA A 44 4.78 -16.42 -23.53
C ALA A 44 5.24 -16.95 -24.91
N SER A 45 4.46 -17.84 -25.52
CA SER A 45 4.77 -18.39 -26.87
C SER A 45 4.66 -17.33 -27.97
N HIS A 46 3.88 -16.25 -27.74
CA HIS A 46 3.68 -15.16 -28.71
C HIS A 46 4.63 -13.98 -28.47
N MET A 47 5.43 -14.00 -27.39
CA MET A 47 6.41 -12.96 -27.11
C MET A 47 7.59 -12.98 -28.09
N SER A 48 7.96 -11.80 -28.59
CA SER A 48 9.19 -11.64 -29.37
C SER A 48 10.43 -11.86 -28.51
N SER A 49 11.58 -12.11 -29.14
CA SER A 49 12.86 -12.24 -28.42
C SER A 49 13.22 -10.95 -27.67
N TYR A 50 12.86 -9.79 -28.20
CA TYR A 50 13.05 -8.49 -27.54
C TYR A 50 12.19 -8.35 -26.28
N ASP A 51 10.89 -8.68 -26.38
CA ASP A 51 9.97 -8.61 -25.23
C ASP A 51 10.43 -9.52 -24.09
N ARG A 52 10.98 -10.69 -24.40
CA ARG A 52 11.52 -11.62 -23.40
C ARG A 52 12.76 -11.05 -22.68
N LEU A 53 13.63 -10.32 -23.40
CA LEU A 53 14.84 -9.73 -22.82
C LEU A 53 14.53 -8.52 -21.91
N THR A 54 13.47 -7.79 -22.20
CA THR A 54 13.02 -6.62 -21.44
C THR A 54 11.93 -6.94 -20.42
N PHE A 55 11.59 -8.22 -20.27
CA PHE A 55 10.50 -8.65 -19.39
C PHE A 55 10.81 -8.48 -17.92
N ASP A 56 9.96 -7.75 -17.20
CA ASP A 56 10.06 -7.57 -15.74
C ASP A 56 9.30 -8.68 -14.99
N SER A 57 9.94 -9.83 -14.81
CA SER A 57 9.31 -10.94 -14.10
C SER A 57 9.12 -10.68 -12.60
N VAL A 58 9.94 -9.81 -12.00
CA VAL A 58 9.83 -9.42 -10.59
C VAL A 58 8.62 -8.52 -10.40
N GLY A 59 8.50 -7.46 -11.21
CA GLY A 59 7.37 -6.53 -11.16
C GLY A 59 6.04 -7.24 -11.43
N ILE A 60 5.98 -8.09 -12.45
CA ILE A 60 4.77 -8.89 -12.78
C ILE A 60 4.38 -9.81 -11.63
N SER A 61 5.34 -10.46 -10.96
CA SER A 61 5.05 -11.31 -9.79
C SER A 61 4.52 -10.53 -8.59
N LEU A 62 4.83 -9.23 -8.48
CA LEU A 62 4.39 -8.36 -7.40
C LEU A 62 3.17 -7.50 -7.75
N GLU A 63 2.62 -7.61 -8.98
CA GLU A 63 1.52 -6.78 -9.44
C GLU A 63 0.27 -6.89 -8.55
N GLY A 64 0.01 -8.07 -7.98
CA GLY A 64 -1.08 -8.27 -7.04
C GLY A 64 -0.96 -7.47 -5.73
N VAL A 65 0.23 -7.00 -5.38
CA VAL A 65 0.41 -6.11 -4.21
C VAL A 65 -0.36 -4.81 -4.41
N ASN A 66 -0.48 -4.31 -5.65
CA ASN A 66 -1.31 -3.15 -5.98
C ASN A 66 -2.80 -3.39 -5.71
N ALA A 67 -3.30 -4.61 -5.87
CA ALA A 67 -4.68 -4.93 -5.51
C ALA A 67 -4.88 -4.93 -3.98
N ALA A 68 -3.88 -5.35 -3.21
CA ALA A 68 -3.93 -5.34 -1.74
C ALA A 68 -3.90 -3.92 -1.14
N VAL A 69 -3.45 -2.92 -1.89
CA VAL A 69 -3.31 -1.52 -1.44
C VAL A 69 -4.61 -0.95 -0.88
N LEU A 70 -5.74 -1.22 -1.53
CA LEU A 70 -7.05 -0.74 -1.05
C LEU A 70 -7.43 -1.36 0.31
N ALA A 71 -7.14 -2.64 0.52
CA ALA A 71 -7.40 -3.29 1.80
C ALA A 71 -6.50 -2.72 2.90
N VAL A 72 -5.25 -2.42 2.59
CA VAL A 72 -4.29 -1.81 3.51
C VAL A 72 -4.66 -0.34 3.82
N ALA A 73 -5.07 0.43 2.81
CA ALA A 73 -5.59 1.79 3.00
C ALA A 73 -6.85 1.78 3.90
N ALA A 74 -7.80 0.89 3.62
CA ALA A 74 -9.02 0.73 4.42
C ALA A 74 -8.69 0.30 5.87
N PHE A 75 -7.71 -0.57 6.09
CA PHE A 75 -7.23 -0.93 7.41
C PHE A 75 -6.75 0.30 8.19
N GLY A 76 -5.93 1.15 7.57
CA GLY A 76 -5.48 2.41 8.15
C GLY A 76 -6.64 3.37 8.45
N ILE A 77 -7.54 3.59 7.48
CA ILE A 77 -8.70 4.47 7.63
C ILE A 77 -9.60 4.01 8.78
N LEU A 78 -9.98 2.73 8.77
CA LEU A 78 -10.90 2.17 9.75
C LEU A 78 -10.33 2.14 11.18
N SER A 79 -9.01 2.15 11.33
CA SER A 79 -8.36 2.18 12.64
C SER A 79 -8.68 3.44 13.45
N ILE A 80 -8.95 4.54 12.77
CA ILE A 80 -9.24 5.83 13.43
C ILE A 80 -10.72 6.24 13.27
N THR A 81 -11.32 6.01 12.09
CA THR A 81 -12.69 6.45 11.84
C THR A 81 -13.73 5.69 12.66
N ARG A 82 -13.47 4.42 13.00
CA ARG A 82 -14.32 3.63 13.91
C ARG A 82 -14.32 4.21 15.33
N GLU A 83 -13.18 4.70 15.81
CA GLU A 83 -13.11 5.34 17.13
C GLU A 83 -13.89 6.65 17.17
N TYR A 84 -13.89 7.42 16.06
CA TYR A 84 -14.77 8.58 15.94
C TYR A 84 -16.25 8.19 15.92
N ALA A 85 -16.63 7.19 15.14
CA ALA A 85 -18.01 6.75 15.01
C ALA A 85 -18.61 6.16 16.30
N THR A 86 -17.78 5.55 17.15
CA THR A 86 -18.23 4.94 18.42
C THR A 86 -18.05 5.87 19.63
N GLY A 87 -17.54 7.09 19.44
CA GLY A 87 -17.20 7.99 20.55
C GLY A 87 -16.01 7.54 21.41
N MET A 88 -15.37 6.41 21.05
CA MET A 88 -14.23 5.86 21.79
C MET A 88 -13.02 6.80 21.78
N MET A 89 -12.93 7.71 20.80
CA MET A 89 -11.89 8.72 20.74
C MET A 89 -11.93 9.67 21.95
N ALA A 90 -13.12 10.07 22.43
CA ALA A 90 -13.27 10.90 23.61
C ALA A 90 -12.74 10.17 24.87
N VAL A 91 -13.11 8.91 25.04
CA VAL A 91 -12.61 8.07 26.16
C VAL A 91 -11.10 7.89 26.10
N THR A 92 -10.55 7.70 24.91
CA THR A 92 -9.09 7.58 24.71
C THR A 92 -8.36 8.86 25.12
N PHE A 93 -8.92 10.06 24.83
CA PHE A 93 -8.32 11.34 25.22
C PHE A 93 -8.48 11.66 26.70
N LEU A 94 -9.52 11.15 27.35
CA LEU A 94 -9.63 11.23 28.82
C LEU A 94 -8.54 10.41 29.51
N ALA A 95 -8.25 9.21 28.99
CA ALA A 95 -7.18 8.35 29.51
C ALA A 95 -5.77 8.85 29.14
N GLN A 96 -5.63 9.51 27.99
CA GLN A 96 -4.36 10.01 27.44
C GLN A 96 -4.57 11.39 26.81
N PRO A 97 -4.35 12.50 27.58
CA PRO A 97 -4.65 13.86 27.08
C PRO A 97 -3.74 14.32 25.94
N GLY A 98 -2.62 13.61 25.69
CA GLY A 98 -1.71 13.93 24.57
C GLY A 98 -2.22 13.43 23.22
N ARG A 99 -3.13 14.15 22.55
CA ARG A 99 -3.76 13.77 21.26
C ARG A 99 -2.76 13.32 20.19
N LEU A 100 -1.65 14.05 20.03
CA LEU A 100 -0.58 13.69 19.09
C LEU A 100 0.20 12.44 19.51
N ARG A 101 0.31 12.17 20.82
CA ARG A 101 0.94 10.92 21.31
C ARG A 101 0.07 9.70 20.99
N VAL A 102 -1.25 9.82 21.09
CA VAL A 102 -2.20 8.77 20.70
C VAL A 102 -2.10 8.52 19.19
N LEU A 103 -2.09 9.59 18.38
CA LEU A 103 -1.91 9.45 16.93
C LEU A 103 -0.59 8.78 16.60
N GLY A 104 0.52 9.21 17.19
CA GLY A 104 1.84 8.61 16.99
C GLY A 104 1.91 7.13 17.39
N ALA A 105 1.29 6.75 18.51
CA ALA A 105 1.20 5.36 18.92
C ALA A 105 0.41 4.51 17.90
N LYS A 106 -0.73 5.05 17.42
CA LYS A 106 -1.55 4.41 16.39
C LYS A 106 -0.77 4.23 15.08
N LEU A 107 -0.04 5.25 14.64
CA LEU A 107 0.80 5.17 13.44
C LEU A 107 1.85 4.07 13.55
N LEU A 108 2.59 4.02 14.66
CA LEU A 108 3.64 3.03 14.86
C LEU A 108 3.11 1.59 14.92
N THR A 109 2.01 1.36 15.65
CA THR A 109 1.44 0.01 15.78
C THR A 109 0.88 -0.49 14.44
N HIS A 110 0.15 0.36 13.72
CA HIS A 110 -0.45 -0.02 12.42
C HIS A 110 0.61 -0.12 11.31
N ALA A 111 1.65 0.74 11.32
CA ALA A 111 2.78 0.63 10.40
C ALA A 111 3.55 -0.68 10.62
N GLY A 112 3.75 -1.09 11.87
CA GLY A 112 4.37 -2.38 12.20
C GLY A 112 3.56 -3.57 11.67
N VAL A 113 2.23 -3.56 11.89
CA VAL A 113 1.33 -4.60 11.38
C VAL A 113 1.29 -4.60 9.86
N ALA A 114 1.20 -3.43 9.22
CA ALA A 114 1.22 -3.30 7.76
C ALA A 114 2.56 -3.77 7.17
N GLY A 115 3.68 -3.49 7.84
CA GLY A 115 5.00 -3.94 7.44
C GLY A 115 5.14 -5.47 7.46
N LEU A 116 4.70 -6.11 8.54
CA LEU A 116 4.72 -7.58 8.66
C LEU A 116 3.77 -8.25 7.64
N ALA A 117 2.55 -7.73 7.52
CA ALA A 117 1.59 -8.20 6.54
C ALA A 117 2.06 -7.98 5.10
N GLY A 118 2.66 -6.81 4.85
CA GLY A 118 3.25 -6.45 3.56
C GLY A 118 4.41 -7.35 3.17
N ALA A 119 5.31 -7.65 4.10
CA ALA A 119 6.40 -8.59 3.86
C ALA A 119 5.87 -9.98 3.49
N GLY A 120 4.89 -10.49 4.25
CA GLY A 120 4.22 -11.75 3.93
C GLY A 120 3.52 -11.74 2.57
N ALA A 121 2.81 -10.65 2.25
CA ALA A 121 2.12 -10.48 0.97
C ALA A 121 3.11 -10.43 -0.21
N CYS A 122 4.18 -9.65 -0.12
CA CYS A 122 5.20 -9.53 -1.18
C CYS A 122 5.92 -10.86 -1.41
N VAL A 123 6.33 -11.55 -0.34
CA VAL A 123 7.00 -12.86 -0.46
C VAL A 123 6.06 -13.90 -1.07
N ALA A 124 4.82 -13.99 -0.58
CA ALA A 124 3.84 -14.95 -1.09
C ALA A 124 3.45 -14.67 -2.55
N ALA A 125 3.20 -13.40 -2.90
CA ALA A 125 2.89 -12.98 -4.25
C ALA A 125 4.04 -13.31 -5.21
N PHE A 126 5.27 -12.99 -4.83
CA PHE A 126 6.47 -13.31 -5.61
C PHE A 126 6.62 -14.82 -5.80
N ALA A 127 6.52 -15.62 -4.72
CA ALA A 127 6.66 -17.07 -4.79
C ALA A 127 5.65 -17.70 -5.76
N VAL A 128 4.37 -17.32 -5.66
CA VAL A 128 3.32 -17.83 -6.55
C VAL A 128 3.50 -17.30 -7.97
N GLY A 129 3.81 -16.01 -8.13
CA GLY A 129 4.08 -15.41 -9.45
C GLY A 129 5.21 -16.12 -10.19
N GLN A 130 6.36 -16.34 -9.53
CA GLN A 130 7.51 -17.03 -10.14
C GLN A 130 7.22 -18.50 -10.49
N THR A 131 6.47 -19.22 -9.66
CA THR A 131 6.08 -20.60 -9.98
C THR A 131 5.22 -20.67 -11.25
N LEU A 132 4.31 -19.71 -11.43
CA LEU A 132 3.46 -19.65 -12.62
C LEU A 132 4.23 -19.15 -13.85
N LEU A 133 5.09 -18.13 -13.71
CA LEU A 133 5.93 -17.63 -14.80
C LEU A 133 6.94 -18.68 -15.27
N SER A 134 7.36 -19.62 -14.41
CA SER A 134 8.25 -20.70 -14.79
C SER A 134 7.65 -21.63 -15.85
N THR A 135 6.32 -21.79 -15.89
CA THR A 135 5.64 -22.60 -16.93
C THR A 135 5.77 -22.00 -18.34
N GLY A 136 5.94 -20.68 -18.43
CA GLY A 136 6.22 -19.94 -19.67
C GLY A 136 7.71 -19.69 -19.95
N GLY A 137 8.62 -20.17 -19.08
CA GLY A 137 10.06 -19.91 -19.19
C GLY A 137 10.44 -18.45 -18.95
N LEU A 138 9.64 -17.70 -18.18
CA LEU A 138 9.81 -16.25 -17.91
C LEU A 138 10.26 -15.97 -16.47
N ALA A 139 10.48 -16.99 -15.66
CA ALA A 139 10.90 -16.83 -14.26
C ALA A 139 12.39 -16.48 -14.15
N THR A 140 12.72 -15.56 -13.25
CA THR A 140 14.11 -15.19 -12.89
C THR A 140 14.56 -15.86 -11.57
N GLY A 141 13.62 -16.37 -10.78
CA GLY A 141 13.91 -17.03 -9.49
C GLY A 141 14.30 -16.08 -8.37
N TRP A 142 14.69 -16.67 -7.23
CA TRP A 142 15.02 -15.96 -5.99
C TRP A 142 16.41 -15.27 -6.01
N SER A 143 17.24 -15.56 -7.00
CA SER A 143 18.59 -14.99 -7.14
C SER A 143 18.64 -13.70 -7.96
N ALA A 144 17.50 -13.14 -8.34
CA ALA A 144 17.43 -11.86 -9.06
C ALA A 144 18.04 -10.72 -8.22
N PRO A 145 19.06 -9.98 -8.72
CA PRO A 145 19.76 -8.96 -7.92
C PRO A 145 18.85 -7.83 -7.45
N GLN A 146 17.78 -7.53 -8.20
CA GLN A 146 16.82 -6.47 -7.90
C GLN A 146 15.74 -6.89 -6.89
N LEU A 147 15.59 -8.20 -6.62
CA LEU A 147 14.53 -8.73 -5.77
C LEU A 147 14.48 -8.12 -4.36
N PRO A 148 15.60 -7.99 -3.61
CA PRO A 148 15.56 -7.38 -2.28
C PRO A 148 15.05 -5.95 -2.30
N ALA A 149 15.43 -5.16 -3.31
CA ALA A 149 14.97 -3.79 -3.48
C ALA A 149 13.47 -3.72 -3.81
N ALA A 150 12.99 -4.59 -4.70
CA ALA A 150 11.58 -4.66 -5.08
C ALA A 150 10.68 -5.12 -3.91
N LEU A 151 11.08 -6.15 -3.18
CA LEU A 151 10.37 -6.59 -1.97
C LEU A 151 10.36 -5.50 -0.89
N GLY A 152 11.52 -4.88 -0.63
CA GLY A 152 11.65 -3.78 0.31
C GLY A 152 10.80 -2.57 -0.10
N GLY A 153 10.81 -2.22 -1.38
CA GLY A 153 9.98 -1.17 -1.95
C GLY A 153 8.50 -1.42 -1.76
N GLY A 154 8.03 -2.63 -2.03
CA GLY A 154 6.64 -3.05 -1.80
C GLY A 154 6.21 -2.96 -0.34
N VAL A 155 7.07 -3.41 0.59
CA VAL A 155 6.80 -3.31 2.03
C VAL A 155 6.70 -1.86 2.49
N VAL A 156 7.66 -1.01 2.09
CA VAL A 156 7.64 0.43 2.43
C VAL A 156 6.42 1.11 1.82
N TYR A 157 6.07 0.77 0.58
CA TYR A 157 4.88 1.27 -0.07
C TYR A 157 3.60 0.96 0.72
N LEU A 158 3.41 -0.30 1.14
CA LEU A 158 2.25 -0.71 1.94
C LEU A 158 2.20 -0.04 3.31
N ILE A 159 3.36 0.15 3.97
CA ILE A 159 3.46 0.93 5.21
C ILE A 159 3.00 2.37 4.98
N LEU A 160 3.50 3.04 3.96
CA LEU A 160 3.14 4.41 3.64
C LEU A 160 1.65 4.55 3.32
N VAL A 161 1.08 3.61 2.57
CA VAL A 161 -0.36 3.60 2.27
C VAL A 161 -1.20 3.38 3.53
N CYS A 162 -0.79 2.51 4.44
CA CYS A 162 -1.48 2.33 5.72
C CYS A 162 -1.47 3.62 6.54
N VAL A 163 -0.31 4.24 6.69
CA VAL A 163 -0.13 5.51 7.42
C VAL A 163 -0.93 6.64 6.76
N TRP A 164 -0.93 6.71 5.43
CA TRP A 164 -1.76 7.64 4.67
C TRP A 164 -3.25 7.41 4.92
N GLY A 165 -3.69 6.16 4.97
CA GLY A 165 -5.06 5.80 5.34
C GLY A 165 -5.47 6.32 6.72
N ILE A 166 -4.59 6.19 7.73
CA ILE A 166 -4.82 6.76 9.07
C ILE A 166 -4.93 8.29 8.99
N ALA A 167 -4.04 8.94 8.23
CA ALA A 167 -4.03 10.38 8.03
C ALA A 167 -5.33 10.89 7.37
N LEU A 168 -5.78 10.22 6.31
CA LEU A 168 -7.05 10.49 5.65
C LEU A 168 -8.24 10.30 6.60
N GLY A 169 -8.24 9.21 7.36
CA GLY A 169 -9.28 8.95 8.37
C GLY A 169 -9.34 10.02 9.45
N ALA A 170 -8.19 10.52 9.92
CA ALA A 170 -8.10 11.63 10.85
C ALA A 170 -8.61 12.95 10.26
N LEU A 171 -8.32 13.17 8.97
CA LEU A 171 -8.72 14.38 8.25
C LEU A 171 -10.23 14.38 7.94
N VAL A 172 -10.77 13.29 7.42
CA VAL A 172 -12.16 13.19 6.91
C VAL A 172 -13.14 12.83 8.02
N ARG A 173 -12.72 11.97 8.98
CA ARG A 173 -13.48 11.48 10.15
C ARG A 173 -14.66 10.54 9.84
N THR A 174 -14.97 10.31 8.58
CA THR A 174 -15.99 9.35 8.14
C THR A 174 -15.36 8.25 7.32
N SER A 175 -15.68 6.98 7.62
CA SER A 175 -15.08 5.82 6.95
C SER A 175 -15.40 5.80 5.46
N ALA A 176 -16.66 6.05 5.11
CA ALA A 176 -17.11 5.98 3.72
C ALA A 176 -16.39 7.00 2.83
N ALA A 177 -16.36 8.29 3.23
CA ALA A 177 -15.72 9.32 2.42
C ALA A 177 -14.20 9.13 2.31
N ALA A 178 -13.52 8.69 3.39
CA ALA A 178 -12.10 8.42 3.35
C ALA A 178 -11.75 7.22 2.45
N ILE A 179 -12.56 6.15 2.49
CA ILE A 179 -12.38 4.98 1.60
C ILE A 179 -12.63 5.36 0.15
N ILE A 180 -13.71 6.09 -0.15
CA ILE A 180 -14.01 6.56 -1.52
C ILE A 180 -12.88 7.43 -2.05
N MET A 181 -12.36 8.37 -1.24
CA MET A 181 -11.25 9.24 -1.64
C MET A 181 -9.97 8.45 -1.89
N SER A 182 -9.65 7.45 -1.05
CA SER A 182 -8.50 6.59 -1.26
C SER A 182 -8.66 5.71 -2.51
N ALA A 183 -9.84 5.13 -2.74
CA ALA A 183 -10.14 4.35 -3.93
C ALA A 183 -10.05 5.20 -5.20
N PHE A 184 -10.56 6.43 -5.15
CA PHE A 184 -10.43 7.37 -6.27
C PHE A 184 -8.96 7.60 -6.63
N LEU A 185 -8.10 7.95 -5.65
CA LEU A 185 -6.70 8.27 -5.90
C LEU A 185 -5.85 7.05 -6.30
N LEU A 186 -6.17 5.87 -5.75
CA LEU A 186 -5.38 4.66 -5.99
C LEU A 186 -5.83 3.87 -7.24
N VAL A 187 -7.10 3.94 -7.61
CA VAL A 187 -7.67 3.13 -8.70
C VAL A 187 -8.23 3.98 -9.82
N VAL A 188 -9.11 4.95 -9.50
CA VAL A 188 -9.82 5.71 -10.54
C VAL A 188 -8.90 6.72 -11.22
N ALA A 189 -8.09 7.45 -10.47
CA ALA A 189 -7.20 8.46 -11.03
C ALA A 189 -6.17 7.88 -12.02
N PRO A 190 -5.51 6.72 -11.79
CA PRO A 190 -4.66 6.08 -12.78
C PRO A 190 -5.38 5.74 -14.09
N ILE A 191 -6.64 5.29 -14.02
CA ILE A 191 -7.45 4.98 -15.21
C ILE A 191 -7.77 6.26 -15.97
N LEU A 192 -8.17 7.33 -15.27
CA LEU A 192 -8.48 8.61 -15.89
C LEU A 192 -7.26 9.26 -16.57
N VAL A 193 -6.08 9.09 -15.98
CA VAL A 193 -4.83 9.60 -16.58
C VAL A 193 -4.53 8.92 -17.91
N GLN A 194 -4.91 7.66 -18.12
CA GLN A 194 -4.69 6.94 -19.39
C GLN A 194 -5.50 7.54 -20.57
N ILE A 195 -6.51 8.37 -20.29
CA ILE A 195 -7.33 9.02 -21.32
C ILE A 195 -6.65 10.30 -21.85
N LEU A 196 -5.61 10.79 -21.17
CA LEU A 196 -4.89 12.01 -21.57
C LEU A 196 -4.04 11.78 -22.83
N PRO A 197 -3.76 12.84 -23.61
CA PRO A 197 -2.85 12.74 -24.76
C PRO A 197 -1.42 12.37 -24.36
N GLY A 198 -0.81 11.45 -25.08
CA GLY A 198 0.55 10.90 -25.02
C GLY A 198 1.53 11.46 -23.96
N SER A 199 2.12 12.64 -24.19
CA SER A 199 3.13 13.20 -23.29
C SER A 199 2.58 13.61 -21.90
N MET A 200 1.28 13.94 -21.82
CA MET A 200 0.64 14.30 -20.55
C MET A 200 0.40 13.07 -19.67
N VAL A 201 0.14 11.90 -20.25
CA VAL A 201 0.02 10.62 -19.51
C VAL A 201 1.27 10.38 -18.70
N GLN A 202 2.44 10.42 -19.33
CA GLN A 202 3.73 10.14 -18.67
C GLN A 202 4.01 11.12 -17.52
N GLN A 203 3.78 12.42 -17.75
CA GLN A 203 3.99 13.45 -16.73
C GLN A 203 3.02 13.33 -15.55
N ALA A 204 1.75 13.01 -15.80
CA ALA A 204 0.74 12.87 -14.76
C ALA A 204 0.90 11.56 -13.97
N SER A 205 1.17 10.44 -14.68
CA SER A 205 1.28 9.10 -14.07
C SER A 205 2.33 9.03 -12.98
N ARG A 206 3.49 9.65 -13.15
CA ARG A 206 4.59 9.60 -12.17
C ARG A 206 4.23 10.14 -10.79
N TRP A 207 3.21 11.03 -10.69
CA TRP A 207 2.76 11.61 -9.43
C TRP A 207 1.67 10.78 -8.72
N LEU A 208 1.13 9.78 -9.38
CA LEU A 208 0.07 8.94 -8.82
C LEU A 208 0.62 7.97 -7.78
N PRO A 209 0.00 7.89 -6.57
CA PRO A 209 0.46 6.99 -5.51
C PRO A 209 0.57 5.53 -5.94
N SER A 210 -0.34 5.05 -6.79
CA SER A 210 -0.32 3.68 -7.32
C SER A 210 0.87 3.44 -8.26
N GLN A 211 1.18 4.37 -9.15
CA GLN A 211 2.32 4.26 -10.06
C GLN A 211 3.66 4.31 -9.33
N ILE A 212 3.74 5.12 -8.27
CA ILE A 212 4.89 5.11 -7.36
C ILE A 212 5.10 3.70 -6.76
N GLY A 213 4.00 3.03 -6.38
CA GLY A 213 4.06 1.66 -5.87
C GLY A 213 4.54 0.66 -6.92
N VAL A 214 4.01 0.72 -8.14
CA VAL A 214 4.45 -0.13 -9.27
C VAL A 214 5.95 0.02 -9.48
N GLN A 215 6.45 1.25 -9.59
CA GLN A 215 7.88 1.52 -9.80
C GLN A 215 8.76 1.09 -8.62
N ALA A 216 8.24 1.14 -7.39
CA ALA A 216 8.97 0.68 -6.21
C ALA A 216 9.18 -0.84 -6.20
N MET A 217 8.33 -1.60 -6.90
CA MET A 217 8.36 -3.06 -6.99
C MET A 217 8.90 -3.59 -8.32
N SER A 218 9.17 -2.71 -9.30
CA SER A 218 9.70 -3.06 -10.62
C SER A 218 11.21 -3.28 -10.58
N ALA A 219 11.68 -4.28 -11.31
CA ALA A 219 13.11 -4.50 -11.58
C ALA A 219 13.62 -3.62 -12.74
N HIS A 220 12.71 -3.18 -13.62
CA HIS A 220 13.03 -2.30 -14.74
C HIS A 220 12.53 -0.89 -14.47
N HIS A 221 13.45 0.08 -14.50
CA HIS A 221 13.10 1.48 -14.26
C HIS A 221 12.57 2.13 -15.55
N ASP A 222 11.34 2.70 -15.46
CA ASP A 222 10.79 3.54 -16.51
C ASP A 222 11.49 4.91 -16.47
N PRO A 223 12.14 5.36 -17.57
CA PRO A 223 12.82 6.66 -17.63
C PRO A 223 11.92 7.86 -17.34
N TYR A 224 10.62 7.73 -17.54
CA TYR A 224 9.62 8.78 -17.30
C TYR A 224 9.04 8.78 -15.89
N ALA A 225 9.29 7.72 -15.12
CA ALA A 225 8.85 7.59 -13.72
C ALA A 225 9.94 8.07 -12.74
N PHE A 226 9.55 8.29 -11.49
CA PHE A 226 10.52 8.53 -10.44
C PHE A 226 11.32 7.25 -10.15
N ALA A 227 12.60 7.42 -9.83
CA ALA A 227 13.38 6.32 -9.28
C ALA A 227 12.67 5.74 -8.04
N PRO A 228 12.74 4.42 -7.78
CA PRO A 228 11.94 3.75 -6.75
C PRO A 228 11.92 4.45 -5.40
N TRP A 229 13.09 4.77 -4.86
CA TRP A 229 13.20 5.45 -3.56
C TRP A 229 12.78 6.91 -3.58
N THR A 230 13.00 7.61 -4.70
CA THR A 230 12.52 8.99 -4.89
C THR A 230 10.99 9.03 -4.94
N GLY A 231 10.36 8.09 -5.65
CA GLY A 231 8.91 7.94 -5.67
C GLY A 231 8.34 7.70 -4.27
N LEU A 232 8.92 6.77 -3.51
CA LEU A 232 8.53 6.52 -2.12
C LEU A 232 8.70 7.75 -1.23
N ALA A 233 9.74 8.57 -1.45
CA ALA A 233 9.90 9.84 -0.73
C ALA A 233 8.81 10.85 -1.09
N VAL A 234 8.38 10.93 -2.36
CA VAL A 234 7.23 11.75 -2.80
C VAL A 234 5.95 11.28 -2.12
N LEU A 235 5.69 9.97 -2.07
CA LEU A 235 4.56 9.40 -1.35
C LEU A 235 4.64 9.72 0.15
N GLY A 236 5.83 9.66 0.74
CA GLY A 236 6.09 10.10 2.10
C GLY A 236 5.72 11.57 2.33
N GLY A 237 5.97 12.43 1.34
CA GLY A 237 5.52 13.83 1.34
C GLY A 237 3.99 13.96 1.38
N TYR A 238 3.26 13.17 0.59
CA TYR A 238 1.77 13.14 0.65
C TYR A 238 1.27 12.70 2.02
N VAL A 239 1.89 11.67 2.57
CA VAL A 239 1.60 11.18 3.94
C VAL A 239 1.84 12.29 4.96
N ALA A 240 2.98 12.97 4.91
CA ALA A 240 3.33 14.03 5.85
C ALA A 240 2.33 15.22 5.79
N ILE A 241 2.00 15.69 4.59
CA ILE A 241 1.03 16.78 4.40
C ILE A 241 -0.34 16.38 4.96
N THR A 242 -0.81 15.18 4.64
CA THR A 242 -2.11 14.68 5.11
C THR A 242 -2.11 14.48 6.63
N LEU A 243 -1.01 13.99 7.22
CA LEU A 243 -0.86 13.83 8.67
C LEU A 243 -0.85 15.17 9.40
N ILE A 244 -0.15 16.17 8.86
CA ILE A 244 -0.15 17.53 9.44
C ILE A 244 -1.57 18.08 9.43
N ALA A 245 -2.27 18.00 8.30
CA ALA A 245 -3.65 18.49 8.18
C ALA A 245 -4.61 17.72 9.11
N GLY A 246 -4.53 16.40 9.17
CA GLY A 246 -5.35 15.55 10.04
C GLY A 246 -5.05 15.78 11.52
N GLY A 247 -3.76 15.87 11.89
CA GLY A 247 -3.32 16.17 13.26
C GLY A 247 -3.77 17.55 13.74
N PHE A 248 -3.65 18.56 12.88
CA PHE A 248 -4.13 19.91 13.18
C PHE A 248 -5.65 19.96 13.42
N ARG A 249 -6.41 19.24 12.58
CA ARG A 249 -7.86 19.13 12.75
C ARG A 249 -8.24 18.38 14.03
N MET A 250 -7.45 17.37 14.41
CA MET A 250 -7.63 16.58 15.63
C MET A 250 -7.38 17.40 16.91
N VAL A 251 -6.42 18.36 16.86
CA VAL A 251 -6.11 19.23 18.00
C VAL A 251 -7.15 20.35 18.14
N ARG A 252 -7.60 20.95 17.05
CA ARG A 252 -8.48 22.15 17.07
C ARG A 252 -9.96 21.86 17.24
N ARG A 253 -10.43 20.68 16.86
CA ARG A 253 -11.86 20.31 16.97
C ARG A 253 -12.03 19.26 18.07
N GLU A 254 -13.04 19.45 18.90
CA GLU A 254 -13.48 18.42 19.84
C GLU A 254 -14.00 17.19 19.09
N PRO A 255 -13.81 15.98 19.67
CA PRO A 255 -14.25 14.74 19.08
C PRO A 255 -15.77 14.65 18.95
#